data_76b5efbbff5b2ff9d03e57b6a570c763
#
_entry.id   76b5efbbff5b2ff9d03e57b6a570c763
#
_cell.length_a   1.000
_cell.length_b   1.000
_cell.length_c   1.000
_cell.angle_alpha   90.00
_cell.angle_beta   90.00
_cell.angle_gamma   90.00
#
_symmetry.space_group_name_H-M   'P 1'
#
loop_
_entity.id
_entity.type
_entity.pdbx_description
1 polymer ?
#
loop_
_entity_poly.entity_id
_entity_poly.type
_entity_poly.pdbx_seq_one_letter_code
_entity_poly.pdbx_strand_id
1 'polypeptide(L)'
;MILKKEKQKAIIVGGSIGGLSCAKALILAGWDVVVLEKSHAPPMGSPTGAGLGLDTLAQEIIQSWLSQPELLHRVTLPLTIDQNLATDGAKKVSWVLTRDENLNFRVAHWTDLHGLLYNALPNEIFQWGHLYLSSCISDDKTFVKVKAKVLQTDEIVEVDGDLLVAADGSRSSVRQCLLPDVKLRYSGYCAWRGVLDFSECENSETIVGIRKAYPDLGNCLYMDLGSRTHSTLTELMYKRLNWIWFVNQPEPELKGNSVTMKVSNDMIRTMHREADKVWVPELAGLVKETKDPFVNIIYDCDPVEQIVWDRVVLIGEAAHPTTPHCGRSTNMSILDAAVLGKCLDKWWGADENNSNLQSALEEYQSIRLPVTSKQVLHSRKVGRIKQGLRLLPDRQPFDPKAANSPEDWQDLQQRNIPHFADVPSILDSMFCST
;
A
#
# COMPACT_ATOMS: atom_id res chain seq x y z
N MET A 1 -12.17 -0.28 -46.33
CA MET A 1 -10.95 -0.65 -45.58
C MET A 1 -11.03 0.15 -44.28
N ILE A 2 -11.48 -0.44 -43.19
CA ILE A 2 -11.51 0.23 -41.90
C ILE A 2 -10.05 0.33 -41.46
N LEU A 3 -9.49 1.54 -41.49
CA LEU A 3 -8.16 1.80 -40.94
C LEU A 3 -8.21 1.35 -39.45
N LYS A 4 -7.42 0.35 -39.09
CA LYS A 4 -7.24 -0.06 -37.72
C LYS A 4 -6.66 1.16 -37.00
N LYS A 5 -7.44 1.80 -36.11
CA LYS A 5 -6.97 2.91 -35.27
C LYS A 5 -5.74 2.41 -34.52
N GLU A 6 -4.61 3.09 -34.61
CA GLU A 6 -3.44 2.75 -33.82
C GLU A 6 -3.83 2.86 -32.34
N LYS A 7 -3.48 1.82 -31.56
CA LYS A 7 -3.74 1.83 -30.12
C LYS A 7 -2.83 2.86 -29.46
N GLN A 8 -3.38 3.59 -28.52
CA GLN A 8 -2.58 4.48 -27.70
C GLN A 8 -1.71 3.70 -26.73
N LYS A 9 -0.51 4.22 -26.45
CA LYS A 9 0.49 3.57 -25.64
C LYS A 9 0.71 4.30 -24.31
N ALA A 10 0.55 3.59 -23.21
CA ALA A 10 0.89 4.08 -21.89
C ALA A 10 2.23 3.53 -21.39
N ILE A 11 3.04 4.42 -20.81
CA ILE A 11 4.29 4.07 -20.12
C ILE A 11 4.01 4.14 -18.63
N ILE A 12 4.18 3.03 -17.92
CA ILE A 12 4.00 2.95 -16.45
C ILE A 12 5.38 2.84 -15.82
N VAL A 13 5.72 3.75 -14.91
CA VAL A 13 6.95 3.69 -14.13
C VAL A 13 6.65 3.09 -12.77
N GLY A 14 7.21 1.90 -12.51
CA GLY A 14 7.00 1.08 -11.31
C GLY A 14 6.10 -0.12 -11.53
N GLY A 15 6.60 -1.30 -11.16
CA GLY A 15 5.96 -2.62 -11.34
C GLY A 15 5.44 -3.24 -10.04
N SER A 16 5.13 -2.42 -9.01
CA SER A 16 4.48 -2.89 -7.78
C SER A 16 2.95 -2.93 -7.93
N ILE A 17 2.21 -3.18 -6.83
CA ILE A 17 0.74 -3.37 -6.87
C ILE A 17 0.02 -2.25 -7.65
N GLY A 18 0.37 -0.98 -7.41
CA GLY A 18 -0.23 0.14 -8.12
C GLY A 18 0.02 0.10 -9.63
N GLY A 19 1.28 -0.17 -10.05
CA GLY A 19 1.63 -0.25 -11.46
C GLY A 19 1.01 -1.45 -12.17
N LEU A 20 0.98 -2.63 -11.53
CA LEU A 20 0.30 -3.82 -12.06
C LEU A 20 -1.21 -3.60 -12.20
N SER A 21 -1.84 -3.00 -11.19
CA SER A 21 -3.25 -2.63 -11.23
C SER A 21 -3.55 -1.67 -12.37
N CYS A 22 -2.69 -0.66 -12.54
CA CYS A 22 -2.82 0.31 -13.63
C CYS A 22 -2.63 -0.36 -15.01
N ALA A 23 -1.60 -1.20 -15.17
CA ALA A 23 -1.39 -1.95 -16.40
C ALA A 23 -2.65 -2.76 -16.77
N LYS A 24 -3.24 -3.45 -15.80
CA LYS A 24 -4.47 -4.23 -16.03
C LYS A 24 -5.65 -3.34 -16.44
N ALA A 25 -5.88 -2.25 -15.72
CA ALA A 25 -6.98 -1.33 -16.00
C ALA A 25 -6.85 -0.68 -17.39
N LEU A 26 -5.63 -0.28 -17.79
CA LEU A 26 -5.36 0.33 -19.09
C LEU A 26 -5.48 -0.66 -20.25
N ILE A 27 -5.01 -1.90 -20.07
CA ILE A 27 -5.20 -2.96 -21.08
C ILE A 27 -6.70 -3.21 -21.31
N LEU A 28 -7.51 -3.25 -20.26
CA LEU A 28 -8.96 -3.39 -20.35
C LEU A 28 -9.62 -2.18 -21.03
N ALA A 29 -9.06 -0.99 -20.88
CA ALA A 29 -9.48 0.22 -21.60
C ALA A 29 -8.95 0.29 -23.06
N GLY A 30 -8.29 -0.77 -23.54
CA GLY A 30 -7.85 -0.88 -24.94
C GLY A 30 -6.49 -0.27 -25.24
N TRP A 31 -5.71 0.13 -24.25
CA TRP A 31 -4.37 0.70 -24.41
C TRP A 31 -3.29 -0.36 -24.56
N ASP A 32 -2.26 -0.05 -25.33
CA ASP A 32 -0.98 -0.76 -25.26
C ASP A 32 -0.19 -0.22 -24.06
N VAL A 33 0.48 -1.13 -23.35
CA VAL A 33 1.15 -0.79 -22.09
C VAL A 33 2.60 -1.26 -22.11
N VAL A 34 3.49 -0.43 -21.56
CA VAL A 34 4.84 -0.84 -21.19
C VAL A 34 5.10 -0.44 -19.73
N VAL A 35 5.62 -1.38 -18.93
CA VAL A 35 5.95 -1.16 -17.50
C VAL A 35 7.46 -1.13 -17.35
N LEU A 36 8.02 0.00 -16.92
CA LEU A 36 9.44 0.16 -16.57
C LEU A 36 9.62 -0.11 -15.08
N GLU A 37 10.34 -1.18 -14.74
CA GLU A 37 10.61 -1.55 -13.36
C GLU A 37 12.11 -1.72 -13.12
N LYS A 38 12.62 -1.06 -12.07
CA LYS A 38 14.05 -1.08 -11.70
C LYS A 38 14.53 -2.42 -11.17
N SER A 39 13.66 -3.23 -10.58
CA SER A 39 13.99 -4.58 -10.14
C SER A 39 14.35 -5.46 -11.33
N HIS A 40 15.28 -6.40 -11.15
CA HIS A 40 15.76 -7.26 -12.25
C HIS A 40 14.75 -8.35 -12.66
N ALA A 41 13.80 -8.67 -11.75
CA ALA A 41 12.81 -9.72 -11.96
C ALA A 41 11.61 -9.52 -11.03
N PRO A 42 10.48 -10.20 -11.27
CA PRO A 42 9.37 -10.26 -10.33
C PRO A 42 9.83 -10.78 -8.95
N PRO A 43 9.28 -10.25 -7.85
CA PRO A 43 9.70 -10.60 -6.48
C PRO A 43 9.21 -11.97 -6.00
N MET A 44 9.08 -12.94 -6.88
CA MET A 44 8.56 -14.28 -6.58
C MET A 44 9.42 -14.98 -5.53
N GLY A 45 8.77 -15.47 -4.45
CA GLY A 45 9.45 -16.17 -3.37
C GLY A 45 10.34 -15.30 -2.48
N SER A 46 10.29 -13.97 -2.61
CA SER A 46 11.05 -13.08 -1.74
C SER A 46 10.54 -13.17 -0.30
N PRO A 47 11.40 -13.37 0.70
CA PRO A 47 11.03 -13.27 2.11
C PRO A 47 10.72 -11.82 2.52
N THR A 48 11.14 -10.84 1.72
CA THR A 48 10.86 -9.43 1.95
C THR A 48 9.44 -9.11 1.48
N GLY A 49 8.60 -8.76 2.40
CA GLY A 49 7.21 -8.39 2.17
C GLY A 49 6.48 -8.43 3.50
N ALA A 50 5.35 -7.77 3.56
CA ALA A 50 4.52 -7.75 4.74
C ALA A 50 3.08 -8.05 4.36
N GLY A 51 2.27 -8.36 5.34
CA GLY A 51 0.83 -8.45 5.17
C GLY A 51 0.26 -7.08 4.78
N LEU A 52 -0.74 -7.11 3.92
CA LEU A 52 -1.54 -5.96 3.53
C LEU A 52 -3.02 -6.34 3.49
N GLY A 53 -3.86 -5.39 3.93
CA GLY A 53 -5.31 -5.57 3.95
C GLY A 53 -5.96 -5.06 2.67
N LEU A 54 -6.93 -5.82 2.17
CA LEU A 54 -7.78 -5.46 1.04
C LEU A 54 -9.19 -5.22 1.57
N ASP A 55 -9.72 -4.02 1.38
CA ASP A 55 -11.13 -3.71 1.63
C ASP A 55 -12.04 -4.34 0.58
N THR A 56 -13.35 -4.29 0.82
CA THR A 56 -14.35 -4.90 -0.07
C THR A 56 -14.22 -4.39 -1.50
N LEU A 57 -14.06 -3.08 -1.68
CA LEU A 57 -13.99 -2.47 -3.02
C LEU A 57 -12.74 -2.91 -3.78
N ALA A 58 -11.58 -2.96 -3.13
CA ALA A 58 -10.36 -3.45 -3.75
C ALA A 58 -10.46 -4.94 -4.11
N GLN A 59 -11.12 -5.76 -3.28
CA GLN A 59 -11.40 -7.16 -3.58
C GLN A 59 -12.24 -7.31 -4.84
N GLU A 60 -13.35 -6.60 -4.94
CA GLU A 60 -14.26 -6.61 -6.10
C GLU A 60 -13.56 -6.16 -7.38
N ILE A 61 -12.77 -5.09 -7.31
CA ILE A 61 -11.97 -4.60 -8.43
C ILE A 61 -10.99 -5.68 -8.90
N ILE A 62 -10.19 -6.26 -7.99
CA ILE A 62 -9.24 -7.31 -8.36
C ILE A 62 -9.97 -8.52 -8.97
N GLN A 63 -11.06 -8.97 -8.35
CA GLN A 63 -11.85 -10.09 -8.86
C GLN A 63 -12.36 -9.84 -10.28
N SER A 64 -12.80 -8.61 -10.59
CA SER A 64 -13.24 -8.23 -11.94
C SER A 64 -12.10 -8.26 -12.98
N TRP A 65 -10.86 -8.17 -12.57
CA TRP A 65 -9.68 -8.22 -13.42
C TRP A 65 -9.14 -9.64 -13.68
N LEU A 66 -9.54 -10.60 -12.86
CA LEU A 66 -9.07 -11.97 -12.96
C LEU A 66 -9.98 -12.78 -13.90
N SER A 67 -9.39 -13.70 -14.63
CA SER A 67 -10.14 -14.68 -15.44
C SER A 67 -10.95 -15.65 -14.58
N GLN A 68 -10.52 -15.87 -13.35
CA GLN A 68 -11.16 -16.67 -12.34
C GLN A 68 -11.14 -15.88 -11.03
N PRO A 69 -12.25 -15.24 -10.65
CA PRO A 69 -12.33 -14.36 -9.46
C PRO A 69 -11.92 -15.04 -8.15
N GLU A 70 -12.15 -16.36 -8.04
CA GLU A 70 -11.80 -17.17 -6.86
C GLU A 70 -10.28 -17.29 -6.61
N LEU A 71 -9.43 -16.96 -7.59
CA LEU A 71 -7.97 -16.97 -7.41
C LEU A 71 -7.53 -15.99 -6.31
N LEU A 72 -8.27 -14.90 -6.10
CA LEU A 72 -8.00 -13.99 -4.98
C LEU A 72 -8.07 -14.72 -3.64
N HIS A 73 -9.03 -15.61 -3.47
CA HIS A 73 -9.22 -16.38 -2.23
C HIS A 73 -8.07 -17.37 -1.96
N ARG A 74 -7.35 -17.80 -3.00
CA ARG A 74 -6.22 -18.73 -2.84
C ARG A 74 -4.97 -18.07 -2.26
N VAL A 75 -4.88 -16.76 -2.31
CA VAL A 75 -3.72 -15.98 -1.83
C VAL A 75 -4.07 -15.08 -0.65
N THR A 76 -5.32 -15.09 -0.18
CA THR A 76 -5.80 -14.21 0.89
C THR A 76 -6.61 -14.95 1.94
N LEU A 77 -6.50 -14.55 3.22
CA LEU A 77 -7.41 -14.95 4.29
C LEU A 77 -8.47 -13.88 4.56
N PRO A 78 -9.69 -14.26 4.96
CA PRO A 78 -10.70 -13.29 5.39
C PRO A 78 -10.28 -12.63 6.72
N LEU A 79 -10.64 -11.36 6.91
CA LEU A 79 -10.57 -10.65 8.17
C LEU A 79 -11.94 -10.03 8.44
N THR A 80 -12.71 -10.64 9.31
CA THR A 80 -14.04 -10.14 9.68
C THR A 80 -14.03 -9.37 11.00
N ILE A 81 -12.93 -9.48 11.76
CA ILE A 81 -12.78 -8.86 13.08
C ILE A 81 -11.66 -7.83 13.05
N ASP A 82 -11.96 -6.61 13.56
CA ASP A 82 -11.00 -5.56 13.90
C ASP A 82 -10.97 -5.41 15.42
N GLN A 83 -9.86 -5.77 16.06
CA GLN A 83 -9.75 -5.73 17.51
C GLN A 83 -8.53 -4.92 17.98
N ASN A 84 -8.79 -3.88 18.76
CA ASN A 84 -7.76 -3.10 19.42
C ASN A 84 -7.66 -3.52 20.88
N LEU A 85 -6.44 -3.80 21.33
CA LEU A 85 -6.09 -4.19 22.69
C LEU A 85 -5.25 -3.08 23.35
N ALA A 86 -5.49 -2.76 24.60
CA ALA A 86 -4.52 -2.04 25.41
C ALA A 86 -3.57 -3.05 26.04
N THR A 87 -2.26 -2.76 26.03
CA THR A 87 -1.22 -3.61 26.59
C THR A 87 -0.43 -2.91 27.69
N ASP A 88 -0.37 -3.52 28.87
CA ASP A 88 0.54 -3.12 29.94
C ASP A 88 1.76 -4.04 29.97
N GLY A 89 2.84 -3.60 29.32
CA GLY A 89 4.07 -4.36 29.22
C GLY A 89 4.75 -4.63 30.59
N ALA A 90 4.52 -3.80 31.59
CA ALA A 90 5.06 -4.02 32.94
C ALA A 90 4.32 -5.14 33.68
N LYS A 91 3.00 -5.22 33.50
CA LYS A 91 2.15 -6.26 34.11
C LYS A 91 2.00 -7.49 33.25
N LYS A 92 2.47 -7.44 31.98
CA LYS A 92 2.33 -8.52 30.98
C LYS A 92 0.87 -8.94 30.75
N VAL A 93 -0.03 -7.95 30.65
CA VAL A 93 -1.45 -8.17 30.40
C VAL A 93 -1.95 -7.28 29.27
N SER A 94 -2.93 -7.78 28.54
CA SER A 94 -3.69 -7.02 27.54
C SER A 94 -5.18 -7.16 27.80
N TRP A 95 -5.95 -6.13 27.40
CA TRP A 95 -7.42 -6.15 27.48
C TRP A 95 -8.02 -5.45 26.25
N VAL A 96 -9.24 -5.84 25.90
CA VAL A 96 -9.93 -5.32 24.71
C VAL A 96 -10.37 -3.86 24.97
N LEU A 97 -10.00 -2.97 24.05
CA LEU A 97 -10.52 -1.60 23.96
C LEU A 97 -11.72 -1.52 23.00
N THR A 98 -11.52 -2.04 21.76
CA THR A 98 -12.58 -2.07 20.77
C THR A 98 -12.58 -3.40 20.04
N ARG A 99 -13.78 -3.86 19.66
CA ARG A 99 -13.98 -5.02 18.81
C ARG A 99 -15.10 -4.72 17.83
N ASP A 100 -14.84 -4.91 16.52
CA ASP A 100 -15.80 -4.82 15.45
C ASP A 100 -15.78 -6.14 14.67
N GLU A 101 -16.93 -6.79 14.53
CA GLU A 101 -17.06 -8.09 13.87
C GLU A 101 -17.58 -7.97 12.43
N ASN A 102 -17.58 -6.75 11.87
CA ASN A 102 -18.08 -6.44 10.53
C ASN A 102 -16.97 -5.82 9.65
N LEU A 103 -15.70 -6.22 9.82
CA LEU A 103 -14.60 -5.60 9.09
C LEU A 103 -14.66 -5.87 7.58
N ASN A 104 -15.02 -7.05 7.16
CA ASN A 104 -15.10 -7.48 5.75
C ASN A 104 -13.84 -7.16 4.90
N PHE A 105 -12.66 -7.43 5.46
CA PHE A 105 -11.37 -7.35 4.76
C PHE A 105 -10.91 -8.73 4.35
N ARG A 106 -9.86 -8.73 3.51
CA ARG A 106 -8.99 -9.88 3.30
C ARG A 106 -7.54 -9.46 3.48
N VAL A 107 -6.71 -10.35 3.98
CA VAL A 107 -5.27 -10.10 4.14
C VAL A 107 -4.46 -10.98 3.20
N ALA A 108 -3.48 -10.38 2.53
CA ALA A 108 -2.52 -11.06 1.67
C ALA A 108 -1.09 -10.78 2.10
N HIS A 109 -0.17 -11.68 1.81
CA HIS A 109 1.24 -11.33 1.73
C HIS A 109 1.49 -10.53 0.44
N TRP A 110 2.33 -9.49 0.51
CA TRP A 110 2.59 -8.62 -0.63
C TRP A 110 3.04 -9.38 -1.89
N THR A 111 3.95 -10.36 -1.75
CA THR A 111 4.44 -11.13 -2.90
C THR A 111 3.37 -12.02 -3.52
N ASP A 112 2.44 -12.55 -2.72
CA ASP A 112 1.37 -13.41 -3.20
C ASP A 112 0.36 -12.59 -4.03
N LEU A 113 -0.02 -11.40 -3.52
CA LEU A 113 -0.89 -10.48 -4.27
C LEU A 113 -0.20 -9.94 -5.52
N HIS A 114 1.10 -9.60 -5.41
CA HIS A 114 1.88 -9.18 -6.58
C HIS A 114 1.90 -10.28 -7.65
N GLY A 115 2.21 -11.52 -7.27
CA GLY A 115 2.21 -12.66 -8.18
C GLY A 115 0.86 -12.90 -8.84
N LEU A 116 -0.24 -12.77 -8.09
CA LEU A 116 -1.60 -12.89 -8.62
C LEU A 116 -1.86 -11.85 -9.73
N LEU A 117 -1.56 -10.57 -9.47
CA LEU A 117 -1.78 -9.48 -10.43
C LEU A 117 -0.81 -9.59 -11.62
N TYR A 118 0.45 -9.92 -11.37
CA TYR A 118 1.46 -10.11 -12.41
C TYR A 118 1.05 -11.21 -13.41
N ASN A 119 0.61 -12.37 -12.90
CA ASN A 119 0.17 -13.50 -13.73
C ASN A 119 -1.13 -13.21 -14.51
N ALA A 120 -1.86 -12.16 -14.18
CA ALA A 120 -3.03 -11.71 -14.94
C ALA A 120 -2.68 -10.74 -16.09
N LEU A 121 -1.38 -10.52 -16.35
CA LEU A 121 -0.85 -9.58 -17.33
C LEU A 121 0.06 -10.29 -18.36
N PRO A 122 0.15 -9.80 -19.60
CA PRO A 122 1.12 -10.30 -20.57
C PRO A 122 2.56 -10.02 -20.13
N ASN A 123 3.44 -11.02 -20.23
CA ASN A 123 4.83 -10.88 -19.78
C ASN A 123 5.64 -9.87 -20.59
N GLU A 124 5.31 -9.71 -21.87
CA GLU A 124 6.01 -8.85 -22.84
C GLU A 124 5.90 -7.35 -22.55
N ILE A 125 4.96 -6.94 -21.71
CA ILE A 125 4.81 -5.52 -21.33
C ILE A 125 5.87 -5.06 -20.34
N PHE A 126 6.58 -5.98 -19.67
CA PHE A 126 7.52 -5.65 -18.60
C PHE A 126 8.93 -5.44 -19.08
N GLN A 127 9.50 -4.30 -18.78
CA GLN A 127 10.90 -3.95 -18.95
C GLN A 127 11.58 -3.96 -17.58
N TRP A 128 12.05 -5.14 -17.17
CA TRP A 128 12.77 -5.32 -15.90
C TRP A 128 14.17 -4.73 -15.96
N GLY A 129 14.69 -4.25 -14.82
CA GLY A 129 16.01 -3.62 -14.75
C GLY A 129 16.07 -2.23 -15.37
N HIS A 130 14.94 -1.57 -15.59
CA HIS A 130 14.85 -0.25 -16.21
C HIS A 130 14.55 0.82 -15.16
N LEU A 131 15.53 1.65 -14.85
CA LEU A 131 15.43 2.76 -13.92
C LEU A 131 15.03 4.04 -14.67
N TYR A 132 13.87 4.61 -14.31
CA TYR A 132 13.45 5.93 -14.81
C TYR A 132 14.50 7.01 -14.46
N LEU A 133 14.85 7.84 -15.43
CA LEU A 133 15.77 8.96 -15.27
C LEU A 133 15.05 10.31 -15.43
N SER A 134 14.31 10.49 -16.51
CA SER A 134 13.60 11.73 -16.83
C SER A 134 12.48 11.50 -17.85
N SER A 135 11.61 12.46 -17.97
CA SER A 135 10.61 12.52 -19.05
C SER A 135 10.47 13.93 -19.59
N CYS A 136 10.05 14.06 -20.84
CA CYS A 136 9.66 15.30 -21.46
C CYS A 136 8.42 15.08 -22.34
N ILE A 137 7.58 16.10 -22.40
CA ILE A 137 6.44 16.13 -23.32
C ILE A 137 6.93 16.76 -24.61
N SER A 138 6.49 16.28 -25.77
CA SER A 138 6.80 16.85 -27.09
C SER A 138 6.27 18.29 -27.18
N ASP A 139 6.91 19.12 -28.02
CA ASP A 139 6.55 20.53 -28.20
C ASP A 139 5.09 20.71 -28.64
N ASP A 140 4.60 19.80 -29.46
CA ASP A 140 3.19 19.75 -29.91
C ASP A 140 2.24 19.06 -28.92
N LYS A 141 2.75 18.61 -27.77
CA LYS A 141 2.02 17.89 -26.72
C LYS A 141 1.32 16.61 -27.20
N THR A 142 1.82 15.98 -28.26
CA THR A 142 1.19 14.75 -28.82
C THR A 142 1.68 13.46 -28.18
N PHE A 143 2.90 13.44 -27.60
CA PHE A 143 3.46 12.30 -26.92
C PHE A 143 4.35 12.68 -25.73
N VAL A 144 4.64 11.73 -24.87
CA VAL A 144 5.63 11.83 -23.81
C VAL A 144 6.79 10.88 -24.09
N LYS A 145 8.01 11.37 -23.94
CA LYS A 145 9.24 10.61 -24.06
C LYS A 145 9.81 10.36 -22.66
N VAL A 146 10.10 9.10 -22.35
CA VAL A 146 10.72 8.67 -21.10
C VAL A 146 12.13 8.16 -21.38
N LYS A 147 13.12 8.66 -20.63
CA LYS A 147 14.47 8.12 -20.58
C LYS A 147 14.62 7.19 -19.40
N ALA A 148 15.09 5.97 -19.66
CA ALA A 148 15.37 4.99 -18.63
C ALA A 148 16.78 4.43 -18.78
N LYS A 149 17.41 4.07 -17.65
CA LYS A 149 18.70 3.39 -17.62
C LYS A 149 18.49 1.89 -17.48
N VAL A 150 19.06 1.12 -18.38
CA VAL A 150 19.15 -0.33 -18.29
C VAL A 150 20.24 -0.68 -17.29
N LEU A 151 19.86 -1.18 -16.10
CA LEU A 151 20.79 -1.37 -14.97
C LEU A 151 21.85 -2.46 -15.21
N GLN A 152 21.64 -3.35 -16.19
CA GLN A 152 22.60 -4.40 -16.54
C GLN A 152 23.72 -3.91 -17.47
N THR A 153 23.40 -2.99 -18.37
CA THR A 153 24.33 -2.51 -19.41
C THR A 153 24.77 -1.08 -19.23
N ASP A 154 24.15 -0.35 -18.29
CA ASP A 154 24.29 1.09 -18.09
C ASP A 154 23.82 1.95 -19.29
N GLU A 155 23.21 1.34 -20.29
CA GLU A 155 22.66 2.03 -21.47
C GLU A 155 21.45 2.88 -21.09
N ILE A 156 21.31 4.01 -21.80
CA ILE A 156 20.11 4.85 -21.70
C ILE A 156 19.23 4.57 -22.92
N VAL A 157 18.01 4.17 -22.66
CA VAL A 157 16.99 3.94 -23.67
C VAL A 157 15.90 5.00 -23.60
N GLU A 158 15.30 5.31 -24.75
CA GLU A 158 14.15 6.20 -24.83
C GLU A 158 12.90 5.40 -25.21
N VAL A 159 11.79 5.70 -24.51
CA VAL A 159 10.49 5.09 -24.78
C VAL A 159 9.49 6.20 -25.01
N ASP A 160 8.81 6.18 -26.15
CA ASP A 160 7.75 7.13 -26.47
C ASP A 160 6.37 6.51 -26.20
N GLY A 161 5.43 7.34 -25.72
CA GLY A 161 4.06 6.93 -25.45
C GLY A 161 3.11 8.12 -25.38
N ASP A 162 1.82 7.84 -25.38
CA ASP A 162 0.77 8.85 -25.33
C ASP A 162 0.46 9.31 -23.90
N LEU A 163 0.77 8.48 -22.92
CA LEU A 163 0.54 8.74 -21.50
C LEU A 163 1.68 8.18 -20.64
N LEU A 164 2.17 8.96 -19.69
CA LEU A 164 3.07 8.53 -18.62
C LEU A 164 2.29 8.38 -17.32
N VAL A 165 2.31 7.19 -16.74
CA VAL A 165 1.75 6.91 -15.42
C VAL A 165 2.88 6.70 -14.42
N ALA A 166 2.96 7.55 -13.41
CA ALA A 166 3.89 7.39 -12.31
C ALA A 166 3.29 6.52 -11.22
N ALA A 167 3.83 5.32 -11.05
CA ALA A 167 3.50 4.34 -10.00
C ALA A 167 4.77 3.95 -9.21
N ASP A 168 5.77 4.84 -9.16
CA ASP A 168 7.13 4.61 -8.65
C ASP A 168 7.26 4.83 -7.12
N GLY A 169 6.12 4.88 -6.43
CA GLY A 169 6.03 4.79 -4.97
C GLY A 169 6.28 6.09 -4.23
N SER A 170 6.41 6.01 -2.91
CA SER A 170 6.47 7.18 -2.02
C SER A 170 7.63 8.14 -2.33
N ARG A 171 8.74 7.63 -2.85
CA ARG A 171 9.90 8.41 -3.30
C ARG A 171 9.91 8.65 -4.81
N SER A 172 8.75 8.82 -5.40
CA SER A 172 8.57 9.00 -6.84
C SER A 172 9.52 10.04 -7.44
N SER A 173 10.33 9.59 -8.38
CA SER A 173 11.22 10.45 -9.17
C SER A 173 10.42 11.30 -10.16
N VAL A 174 9.33 10.75 -10.69
CA VAL A 174 8.42 11.49 -11.58
C VAL A 174 7.78 12.65 -10.82
N ARG A 175 7.22 12.39 -9.61
CA ARG A 175 6.66 13.47 -8.76
C ARG A 175 7.69 14.54 -8.45
N GLN A 176 8.93 14.17 -8.12
CA GLN A 176 10.00 15.12 -7.80
C GLN A 176 10.32 16.05 -8.99
N CYS A 177 10.21 15.56 -10.22
CA CYS A 177 10.37 16.40 -11.41
C CYS A 177 9.23 17.40 -11.58
N LEU A 178 7.99 17.00 -11.27
CA LEU A 178 6.78 17.82 -11.46
C LEU A 178 6.52 18.75 -10.27
N LEU A 179 6.83 18.30 -9.07
CA LEU A 179 6.59 18.99 -7.81
C LEU A 179 7.87 18.98 -6.95
N PRO A 180 8.92 19.71 -7.33
CA PRO A 180 10.23 19.67 -6.65
C PRO A 180 10.18 20.16 -5.20
N ASP A 181 9.20 20.98 -4.86
CA ASP A 181 9.02 21.53 -3.51
C ASP A 181 8.28 20.58 -2.56
N VAL A 182 7.59 19.56 -3.08
CA VAL A 182 6.90 18.56 -2.27
C VAL A 182 7.92 17.64 -1.61
N LYS A 183 8.02 17.71 -0.28
CA LYS A 183 8.94 16.90 0.53
C LYS A 183 8.19 15.83 1.30
N LEU A 184 8.79 14.66 1.38
CA LEU A 184 8.35 13.65 2.34
C LEU A 184 8.62 14.15 3.77
N ARG A 185 7.67 13.90 4.65
CA ARG A 185 7.73 14.22 6.06
C ARG A 185 7.92 12.93 6.86
N TYR A 186 8.97 12.87 7.66
CA TYR A 186 9.14 11.78 8.61
C TYR A 186 8.03 11.81 9.66
N SER A 187 7.38 10.68 9.89
CA SER A 187 6.21 10.60 10.78
C SER A 187 6.54 10.54 12.26
N GLY A 188 7.84 10.43 12.62
CA GLY A 188 8.33 10.37 14.02
C GLY A 188 8.52 8.94 14.53
N TYR A 189 8.33 7.93 13.67
CA TYR A 189 8.46 6.52 14.03
C TYR A 189 8.86 5.65 12.84
N CYS A 190 9.40 4.48 13.16
CA CYS A 190 9.68 3.41 12.21
C CYS A 190 8.80 2.18 12.50
N ALA A 191 8.67 1.32 11.53
CA ALA A 191 7.96 0.06 11.65
C ALA A 191 8.91 -1.13 11.48
N TRP A 192 9.14 -1.88 12.56
CA TRP A 192 9.67 -3.21 12.48
C TRP A 192 8.62 -4.14 11.87
N ARG A 193 9.05 -5.01 10.99
CA ARG A 193 8.16 -5.96 10.30
C ARG A 193 8.79 -7.34 10.25
N GLY A 194 7.95 -8.34 10.36
CA GLY A 194 8.39 -9.71 10.19
C GLY A 194 7.23 -10.64 9.83
N VAL A 195 7.59 -11.72 9.17
CA VAL A 195 6.68 -12.83 8.85
C VAL A 195 7.30 -14.10 9.36
N LEU A 196 6.63 -14.76 10.30
CA LEU A 196 7.01 -16.09 10.80
C LEU A 196 6.26 -17.15 9.99
N ASP A 197 6.99 -17.98 9.25
CA ASP A 197 6.47 -19.20 8.68
C ASP A 197 6.47 -20.30 9.76
N PHE A 198 5.30 -20.85 10.06
CA PHE A 198 5.14 -21.90 11.07
C PHE A 198 4.63 -23.23 10.49
N SER A 199 4.73 -23.40 9.18
CA SER A 199 4.25 -24.59 8.47
C SER A 199 4.87 -25.89 9.01
N GLU A 200 6.11 -25.82 9.49
CA GLU A 200 6.84 -26.97 10.05
C GLU A 200 6.85 -27.03 11.59
N CYS A 201 6.29 -26.01 12.27
CA CYS A 201 6.34 -25.91 13.72
C CYS A 201 5.00 -25.49 14.36
N GLU A 202 3.87 -25.96 13.83
CA GLU A 202 2.52 -25.60 14.28
C GLU A 202 2.26 -25.85 15.77
N ASN A 203 2.94 -26.85 16.34
CA ASN A 203 2.81 -27.25 17.74
C ASN A 203 3.93 -26.68 18.64
N SER A 204 4.73 -25.73 18.14
CA SER A 204 5.74 -25.06 18.97
C SER A 204 5.08 -24.31 20.13
N GLU A 205 5.82 -24.12 21.21
CA GLU A 205 5.34 -23.38 22.38
C GLU A 205 4.89 -21.96 22.00
N THR A 206 5.62 -21.30 21.12
CA THR A 206 5.29 -19.97 20.62
C THR A 206 3.98 -19.96 19.85
N ILE A 207 3.75 -20.88 18.92
CA ILE A 207 2.51 -20.91 18.14
C ILE A 207 1.31 -21.26 19.01
N VAL A 208 1.45 -22.24 19.91
CA VAL A 208 0.40 -22.59 20.87
C VAL A 208 0.08 -21.40 21.78
N GLY A 209 1.11 -20.71 22.29
CA GLY A 209 0.96 -19.52 23.12
C GLY A 209 0.24 -18.38 22.40
N ILE A 210 0.67 -18.07 21.17
CA ILE A 210 0.06 -17.02 20.33
C ILE A 210 -1.43 -17.33 20.06
N ARG A 211 -1.77 -18.56 19.68
CA ARG A 211 -3.18 -18.93 19.42
C ARG A 211 -4.04 -18.87 20.70
N LYS A 212 -3.44 -19.09 21.87
CA LYS A 212 -4.14 -18.91 23.15
C LYS A 212 -4.35 -17.44 23.49
N ALA A 213 -3.35 -16.58 23.24
CA ALA A 213 -3.43 -15.15 23.51
C ALA A 213 -4.29 -14.38 22.48
N TYR A 214 -4.33 -14.86 21.23
CA TYR A 214 -5.04 -14.28 20.10
C TYR A 214 -5.95 -15.35 19.45
N PRO A 215 -7.08 -15.68 20.06
CA PRO A 215 -7.88 -16.87 19.68
C PRO A 215 -8.54 -16.75 18.30
N ASP A 216 -8.77 -15.56 17.79
CA ASP A 216 -9.38 -15.32 16.48
C ASP A 216 -8.35 -15.16 15.33
N LEU A 217 -7.07 -15.55 15.56
CA LEU A 217 -6.07 -15.57 14.48
C LEU A 217 -6.58 -16.41 13.30
N GLY A 218 -6.34 -15.90 12.09
CA GLY A 218 -6.90 -16.44 10.85
C GLY A 218 -8.14 -15.66 10.37
N ASN A 219 -8.77 -14.86 11.27
CA ASN A 219 -9.96 -14.08 10.93
C ASN A 219 -9.97 -12.66 11.55
N CYS A 220 -8.96 -12.31 12.34
CA CYS A 220 -8.90 -11.07 13.08
C CYS A 220 -7.65 -10.25 12.73
N LEU A 221 -7.84 -8.94 12.57
CA LEU A 221 -6.78 -7.94 12.62
C LEU A 221 -6.61 -7.49 14.06
N TYR A 222 -5.58 -7.98 14.73
CA TYR A 222 -5.23 -7.54 16.07
C TYR A 222 -4.31 -6.32 16.03
N MET A 223 -4.59 -5.36 16.91
CA MET A 223 -3.76 -4.19 17.17
C MET A 223 -3.51 -4.08 18.66
N ASP A 224 -2.27 -4.26 19.09
CA ASP A 224 -1.85 -4.07 20.47
C ASP A 224 -1.32 -2.66 20.67
N LEU A 225 -1.93 -1.90 21.57
CA LEU A 225 -1.60 -0.51 21.86
C LEU A 225 -0.87 -0.45 23.21
N GLY A 226 0.43 -0.23 23.15
CA GLY A 226 1.25 0.07 24.34
C GLY A 226 1.42 1.57 24.54
N SER A 227 2.10 1.97 25.61
CA SER A 227 2.43 3.37 25.85
C SER A 227 3.39 3.88 24.77
N ARG A 228 2.93 4.77 23.90
CA ARG A 228 3.69 5.41 22.80
C ARG A 228 4.23 4.42 21.75
N THR A 229 3.56 3.32 21.55
CA THR A 229 3.92 2.29 20.59
C THR A 229 2.71 1.41 20.29
N HIS A 230 2.68 0.76 19.13
CA HIS A 230 1.66 -0.24 18.85
C HIS A 230 2.20 -1.31 17.92
N SER A 231 1.52 -2.46 17.91
CA SER A 231 1.77 -3.52 16.93
C SER A 231 0.49 -3.91 16.20
N THR A 232 0.65 -4.59 15.09
CA THR A 232 -0.41 -5.32 14.41
C THR A 232 -0.02 -6.77 14.26
N LEU A 233 -1.00 -7.67 14.37
CA LEU A 233 -0.81 -9.09 14.18
C LEU A 233 -1.95 -9.66 13.32
N THR A 234 -1.58 -10.41 12.27
CA THR A 234 -2.51 -11.12 11.39
C THR A 234 -1.93 -12.45 10.96
N GLU A 235 -2.78 -13.44 10.73
CA GLU A 235 -2.37 -14.66 10.02
C GLU A 235 -2.51 -14.44 8.50
N LEU A 236 -1.61 -15.04 7.73
CA LEU A 236 -1.60 -15.04 6.27
C LEU A 236 -1.77 -16.46 5.75
N MET A 237 -2.09 -16.59 4.46
CA MET A 237 -2.08 -17.90 3.79
C MET A 237 -0.74 -18.63 4.02
N TYR A 238 -0.78 -19.95 3.88
CA TYR A 238 0.38 -20.84 4.00
C TYR A 238 1.03 -20.82 5.39
N LYS A 239 0.21 -20.74 6.45
CA LYS A 239 0.66 -20.82 7.84
C LYS A 239 1.76 -19.81 8.19
N ARG A 240 1.51 -18.56 7.89
CA ARG A 240 2.41 -17.44 8.19
C ARG A 240 1.75 -16.47 9.15
N LEU A 241 2.49 -16.01 10.16
CA LEU A 241 2.10 -14.90 11.04
C LEU A 241 2.84 -13.63 10.65
N ASN A 242 2.09 -12.60 10.29
CA ASN A 242 2.62 -11.28 9.98
C ASN A 242 2.45 -10.35 11.17
N TRP A 243 3.53 -9.74 11.59
CA TRP A 243 3.50 -8.71 12.62
C TRP A 243 4.20 -7.44 12.17
N ILE A 244 3.72 -6.31 12.69
CA ILE A 244 4.32 -5.00 12.51
C ILE A 244 4.38 -4.35 13.87
N TRP A 245 5.53 -3.82 14.26
CA TRP A 245 5.71 -3.08 15.50
C TRP A 245 6.24 -1.68 15.21
N PHE A 246 5.47 -0.65 15.58
CA PHE A 246 5.79 0.75 15.35
C PHE A 246 6.49 1.34 16.58
N VAL A 247 7.66 1.93 16.37
CA VAL A 247 8.53 2.44 17.43
C VAL A 247 8.87 3.91 17.17
N ASN A 248 8.58 4.76 18.15
CA ASN A 248 8.99 6.16 18.12
C ASN A 248 10.51 6.27 18.24
N GLN A 249 11.14 6.92 17.30
CA GLN A 249 12.59 7.16 17.31
C GLN A 249 12.95 8.37 16.44
N PRO A 250 14.16 8.96 16.61
CA PRO A 250 14.68 9.95 15.67
C PRO A 250 14.74 9.41 14.25
N GLU A 251 14.66 10.29 13.26
CA GLU A 251 14.75 9.92 11.85
C GLU A 251 16.09 9.23 11.57
N PRO A 252 16.11 7.96 11.10
CA PRO A 252 17.33 7.29 10.71
C PRO A 252 17.95 7.90 9.46
N GLU A 253 19.25 7.84 9.33
CA GLU A 253 19.92 8.18 8.06
C GLU A 253 19.50 7.21 6.96
N LEU A 254 18.95 7.75 5.89
CA LEU A 254 18.60 6.99 4.70
C LEU A 254 19.85 6.70 3.87
N LYS A 255 20.16 5.42 3.70
CA LYS A 255 21.18 4.97 2.74
C LYS A 255 20.49 4.55 1.43
N GLY A 256 20.58 5.37 0.40
CA GLY A 256 19.98 5.10 -0.92
C GLY A 256 18.52 5.54 -1.05
N ASN A 257 17.81 4.97 -2.03
CA ASN A 257 16.46 5.38 -2.42
C ASN A 257 15.33 4.49 -1.86
N SER A 258 15.60 3.67 -0.83
CA SER A 258 14.59 2.81 -0.22
C SER A 258 14.19 3.33 1.15
N VAL A 259 12.89 3.27 1.48
CA VAL A 259 12.38 3.47 2.84
C VAL A 259 12.55 2.21 3.70
N THR A 260 12.92 1.08 3.09
CA THR A 260 13.23 -0.17 3.79
C THR A 260 14.71 -0.19 4.14
N MET A 261 15.00 -0.38 5.41
CA MET A 261 16.34 -0.38 5.96
C MET A 261 16.76 -1.82 6.31
N LYS A 262 17.98 -2.20 5.89
CA LYS A 262 18.60 -3.43 6.37
C LYS A 262 18.98 -3.25 7.85
N VAL A 263 18.73 -4.29 8.64
CA VAL A 263 19.01 -4.28 10.07
C VAL A 263 20.24 -5.11 10.41
N SER A 264 21.00 -4.64 11.40
CA SER A 264 22.14 -5.39 11.93
C SER A 264 21.69 -6.34 13.04
N ASN A 265 22.53 -7.35 13.36
CA ASN A 265 22.27 -8.23 14.50
C ASN A 265 22.17 -7.47 15.83
N ASP A 266 22.89 -6.35 15.99
CA ASP A 266 22.79 -5.51 17.19
C ASP A 266 21.43 -4.82 17.30
N MET A 267 20.90 -4.33 16.19
CA MET A 267 19.56 -3.77 16.13
C MET A 267 18.50 -4.83 16.48
N ILE A 268 18.64 -6.04 15.94
CA ILE A 268 17.74 -7.16 16.24
C ILE A 268 17.81 -7.50 17.74
N ARG A 269 19.01 -7.64 18.31
CA ARG A 269 19.17 -7.91 19.76
C ARG A 269 18.55 -6.81 20.62
N THR A 270 18.68 -5.56 20.20
CA THR A 270 18.07 -4.43 20.91
C THR A 270 16.55 -4.48 20.80
N MET A 271 16.01 -4.73 19.60
CA MET A 271 14.58 -4.88 19.37
C MET A 271 13.99 -6.03 20.22
N HIS A 272 14.65 -7.18 20.32
CA HIS A 272 14.23 -8.30 21.17
C HIS A 272 14.13 -7.90 22.65
N ARG A 273 15.13 -7.19 23.18
CA ARG A 273 15.12 -6.70 24.58
C ARG A 273 13.98 -5.70 24.83
N GLU A 274 13.72 -4.84 23.87
CA GLU A 274 12.61 -3.88 23.99
C GLU A 274 11.25 -4.58 23.87
N ALA A 275 11.13 -5.60 23.00
CA ALA A 275 9.91 -6.39 22.89
C ALA A 275 9.53 -7.05 24.24
N ASP A 276 10.53 -7.60 24.94
CA ASP A 276 10.32 -8.17 26.28
C ASP A 276 9.83 -7.16 27.32
N LYS A 277 10.10 -5.87 27.14
CA LYS A 277 9.61 -4.81 28.07
C LYS A 277 8.18 -4.38 27.75
N VAL A 278 7.84 -4.35 26.46
CA VAL A 278 6.63 -3.68 25.94
C VAL A 278 5.47 -4.65 25.77
N TRP A 279 5.72 -5.85 25.27
CA TRP A 279 4.67 -6.79 24.88
C TRP A 279 4.42 -7.90 25.90
N VAL A 280 3.27 -8.55 25.75
CA VAL A 280 2.99 -9.83 26.45
C VAL A 280 3.99 -10.89 25.94
N PRO A 281 4.28 -11.93 26.78
CA PRO A 281 5.31 -12.93 26.45
C PRO A 281 5.10 -13.61 25.10
N GLU A 282 3.87 -13.86 24.73
CA GLU A 282 3.49 -14.54 23.50
C GLU A 282 3.87 -13.71 22.26
N LEU A 283 3.54 -12.42 22.26
CA LEU A 283 3.89 -11.52 21.15
C LEU A 283 5.41 -11.27 21.11
N ALA A 284 6.04 -11.10 22.26
CA ALA A 284 7.50 -10.98 22.34
C ALA A 284 8.22 -12.23 21.83
N GLY A 285 7.68 -13.42 22.12
CA GLY A 285 8.18 -14.71 21.60
C GLY A 285 8.11 -14.78 20.08
N LEU A 286 6.96 -14.45 19.50
CA LEU A 286 6.76 -14.37 18.04
C LEU A 286 7.80 -13.47 17.37
N VAL A 287 7.99 -12.26 17.91
CA VAL A 287 8.95 -11.28 17.38
C VAL A 287 10.37 -11.83 17.42
N LYS A 288 10.76 -12.53 18.49
CA LYS A 288 12.10 -13.10 18.67
C LYS A 288 12.39 -14.32 17.78
N GLU A 289 11.39 -15.14 17.49
CA GLU A 289 11.53 -16.32 16.62
C GLU A 289 11.47 -15.98 15.13
N THR A 290 11.04 -14.77 14.77
CA THR A 290 10.97 -14.34 13.39
C THR A 290 12.36 -14.18 12.79
N LYS A 291 12.64 -14.91 11.72
CA LYS A 291 13.86 -14.75 10.91
C LYS A 291 13.74 -13.51 10.02
N ASP A 292 14.86 -12.85 9.76
CA ASP A 292 14.97 -11.75 8.79
C ASP A 292 13.97 -10.60 8.97
N PRO A 293 13.76 -10.08 10.20
CA PRO A 293 12.95 -8.88 10.39
C PRO A 293 13.60 -7.70 9.70
N PHE A 294 12.80 -6.73 9.25
CA PHE A 294 13.28 -5.51 8.59
C PHE A 294 12.58 -4.27 9.13
N VAL A 295 13.11 -3.10 8.80
CA VAL A 295 12.55 -1.82 9.24
C VAL A 295 12.11 -1.00 8.05
N ASN A 296 10.89 -0.46 8.12
CA ASN A 296 10.46 0.62 7.25
C ASN A 296 10.51 1.95 8.01
N ILE A 297 11.12 2.95 7.41
CA ILE A 297 11.06 4.33 7.88
C ILE A 297 9.74 4.91 7.38
N ILE A 298 8.90 5.41 8.28
CA ILE A 298 7.55 5.84 7.91
C ILE A 298 7.54 7.32 7.54
N TYR A 299 7.22 7.55 6.28
CA TYR A 299 7.01 8.88 5.70
C TYR A 299 5.58 9.03 5.20
N ASP A 300 5.14 10.26 5.16
CA ASP A 300 3.98 10.71 4.40
C ASP A 300 4.31 12.05 3.71
N CYS A 301 3.39 12.62 2.98
CA CYS A 301 3.50 14.02 2.55
C CYS A 301 2.17 14.75 2.82
N ASP A 302 2.21 16.08 2.76
CA ASP A 302 0.97 16.84 2.72
C ASP A 302 0.25 16.56 1.39
N PRO A 303 -1.09 16.59 1.36
CA PRO A 303 -1.84 16.43 0.13
C PRO A 303 -1.35 17.39 -0.95
N VAL A 304 -1.12 16.87 -2.14
CA VAL A 304 -0.73 17.67 -3.30
C VAL A 304 -1.95 18.35 -3.90
N GLU A 305 -1.75 19.46 -4.60
CA GLU A 305 -2.85 20.22 -5.24
C GLU A 305 -3.24 19.64 -6.60
N GLN A 306 -2.35 18.85 -7.21
CA GLN A 306 -2.50 18.32 -8.56
C GLN A 306 -1.81 16.96 -8.68
N ILE A 307 -2.42 16.04 -9.45
CA ILE A 307 -1.89 14.70 -9.75
C ILE A 307 -1.87 14.40 -11.26
N VAL A 308 -2.20 15.40 -12.08
CA VAL A 308 -2.28 15.29 -13.55
C VAL A 308 -1.60 16.48 -14.19
N TRP A 309 -0.77 16.27 -15.21
CA TRP A 309 -0.12 17.29 -16.05
C TRP A 309 -0.11 16.85 -17.50
N ASP A 310 -0.75 17.57 -18.41
CA ASP A 310 -0.80 17.24 -19.84
C ASP A 310 -0.94 15.71 -20.09
N ARG A 311 0.18 15.02 -20.26
CA ARG A 311 0.28 13.57 -20.56
C ARG A 311 0.89 12.77 -19.41
N VAL A 312 0.91 13.30 -18.20
CA VAL A 312 1.48 12.64 -17.02
C VAL A 312 0.45 12.57 -15.92
N VAL A 313 0.30 11.40 -15.31
CA VAL A 313 -0.58 11.16 -14.18
C VAL A 313 0.16 10.43 -13.06
N LEU A 314 -0.07 10.82 -11.81
CA LEU A 314 0.42 10.12 -10.62
C LEU A 314 -0.68 9.22 -10.06
N ILE A 315 -0.30 8.03 -9.61
CA ILE A 315 -1.18 7.06 -8.92
C ILE A 315 -0.49 6.49 -7.67
N GLY A 316 -1.30 6.00 -6.75
CA GLY A 316 -0.81 5.34 -5.55
C GLY A 316 0.13 6.24 -4.73
N GLU A 317 1.16 5.66 -4.12
CA GLU A 317 2.09 6.44 -3.30
C GLU A 317 2.95 7.44 -4.08
N ALA A 318 2.96 7.40 -5.41
CA ALA A 318 3.53 8.49 -6.20
C ALA A 318 2.66 9.75 -6.10
N ALA A 319 1.34 9.60 -6.03
CA ALA A 319 0.38 10.69 -5.87
C ALA A 319 0.17 11.10 -4.39
N HIS A 320 0.04 10.11 -3.52
CA HIS A 320 -0.40 10.29 -2.13
C HIS A 320 0.39 9.43 -1.13
N PRO A 321 1.69 9.70 -0.91
CA PRO A 321 2.46 9.02 0.13
C PRO A 321 1.74 9.10 1.47
N THR A 322 1.48 7.95 2.09
CA THR A 322 0.68 7.87 3.32
C THR A 322 1.29 6.94 4.35
N THR A 323 0.98 7.17 5.62
CA THR A 323 1.35 6.22 6.66
C THR A 323 0.56 4.91 6.50
N PRO A 324 1.08 3.76 6.96
CA PRO A 324 0.41 2.46 6.75
C PRO A 324 -0.86 2.27 7.59
N HIS A 325 -1.19 3.23 8.46
CA HIS A 325 -2.36 3.18 9.31
C HIS A 325 -3.65 3.12 8.49
N CYS A 326 -4.62 2.39 9.02
CA CYS A 326 -5.89 2.11 8.34
C CYS A 326 -5.78 1.21 7.09
N GLY A 327 -4.60 0.72 6.71
CA GLY A 327 -4.41 -0.17 5.56
C GLY A 327 -4.83 0.41 4.21
N ARG A 328 -4.75 1.76 4.03
CA ARG A 328 -5.34 2.43 2.86
C ARG A 328 -4.44 2.53 1.64
N SER A 329 -3.11 2.52 1.81
CA SER A 329 -2.17 2.76 0.70
C SER A 329 -2.41 1.84 -0.52
N THR A 330 -2.46 0.53 -0.30
CA THR A 330 -2.71 -0.47 -1.37
C THR A 330 -4.10 -0.32 -1.96
N ASN A 331 -5.13 -0.17 -1.13
CA ASN A 331 -6.52 -0.01 -1.57
C ASN A 331 -6.72 1.25 -2.41
N MET A 332 -6.13 2.37 -1.99
CA MET A 332 -6.14 3.61 -2.78
C MET A 332 -5.45 3.44 -4.14
N SER A 333 -4.30 2.73 -4.19
CA SER A 333 -3.57 2.50 -5.43
C SER A 333 -4.35 1.65 -6.43
N ILE A 334 -5.06 0.61 -5.96
CA ILE A 334 -5.93 -0.24 -6.79
C ILE A 334 -7.11 0.59 -7.32
N LEU A 335 -7.72 1.40 -6.46
CA LEU A 335 -8.84 2.24 -6.83
C LEU A 335 -8.43 3.36 -7.80
N ASP A 336 -7.25 3.97 -7.63
CA ASP A 336 -6.70 4.92 -8.59
C ASP A 336 -6.59 4.30 -9.99
N ALA A 337 -6.05 3.09 -10.07
CA ALA A 337 -5.89 2.37 -11.33
C ALA A 337 -7.25 2.08 -11.99
N ALA A 338 -8.23 1.61 -11.23
CA ALA A 338 -9.57 1.32 -11.74
C ALA A 338 -10.27 2.58 -12.25
N VAL A 339 -10.23 3.69 -11.48
CA VAL A 339 -10.84 4.97 -11.88
C VAL A 339 -10.14 5.54 -13.11
N LEU A 340 -8.80 5.53 -13.16
CA LEU A 340 -8.07 6.00 -14.34
C LEU A 340 -8.44 5.21 -15.59
N GLY A 341 -8.46 3.86 -15.50
CA GLY A 341 -8.85 3.01 -16.62
C GLY A 341 -10.26 3.31 -17.11
N LYS A 342 -11.23 3.52 -16.20
CA LYS A 342 -12.61 3.85 -16.57
C LYS A 342 -12.77 5.25 -17.15
N CYS A 343 -12.04 6.24 -16.64
CA CYS A 343 -12.02 7.58 -17.25
C CYS A 343 -11.48 7.53 -18.69
N LEU A 344 -10.39 6.79 -18.92
CA LEU A 344 -9.83 6.64 -20.25
C LEU A 344 -10.75 5.86 -21.19
N ASP A 345 -11.39 4.78 -20.75
CA ASP A 345 -12.37 3.99 -21.50
C ASP A 345 -13.57 4.85 -21.93
N LYS A 346 -14.15 5.63 -21.00
CA LYS A 346 -15.27 6.53 -21.24
C LYS A 346 -14.98 7.58 -22.30
N TRP A 347 -13.81 8.20 -22.24
CA TRP A 347 -13.46 9.31 -23.12
C TRP A 347 -12.83 8.88 -24.44
N TRP A 348 -12.42 7.62 -24.58
CA TRP A 348 -11.77 7.08 -25.77
C TRP A 348 -12.72 6.93 -26.98
N GLY A 349 -13.99 6.70 -26.74
CA GLY A 349 -15.02 6.46 -27.78
C GLY A 349 -15.71 7.72 -28.30
N ALA A 350 -15.52 8.88 -27.69
CA ALA A 350 -16.41 10.03 -27.89
C ALA A 350 -16.03 10.94 -29.07
N ASP A 351 -14.73 11.13 -29.41
CA ASP A 351 -14.31 11.96 -30.55
C ASP A 351 -12.81 11.78 -30.90
N GLU A 352 -12.42 12.17 -32.14
CA GLU A 352 -11.08 11.94 -32.70
C GLU A 352 -9.99 12.94 -32.28
N ASN A 353 -10.27 13.87 -31.35
CA ASN A 353 -9.37 14.96 -30.97
C ASN A 353 -8.61 14.71 -29.67
N ASN A 354 -7.38 15.22 -29.55
CA ASN A 354 -6.52 15.17 -28.34
C ASN A 354 -7.17 15.71 -27.05
N SER A 355 -8.28 16.44 -27.15
CA SER A 355 -9.09 16.96 -26.03
C SER A 355 -9.63 15.85 -25.11
N ASN A 356 -9.76 14.64 -25.60
CA ASN A 356 -10.37 13.52 -24.85
C ASN A 356 -9.45 12.98 -23.76
N LEU A 357 -8.12 12.93 -23.99
CA LEU A 357 -7.17 12.50 -22.95
C LEU A 357 -7.18 13.48 -21.77
N GLN A 358 -7.13 14.76 -22.05
CA GLN A 358 -7.13 15.79 -21.01
C GLN A 358 -8.40 15.72 -20.16
N SER A 359 -9.58 15.57 -20.79
CA SER A 359 -10.85 15.44 -20.08
C SER A 359 -10.91 14.17 -19.20
N ALA A 360 -10.35 13.04 -19.69
CA ALA A 360 -10.26 11.81 -18.90
C ALA A 360 -9.38 11.99 -17.67
N LEU A 361 -8.23 12.65 -17.82
CA LEU A 361 -7.30 12.89 -16.73
C LEU A 361 -7.84 13.90 -15.71
N GLU A 362 -8.56 14.93 -16.16
CA GLU A 362 -9.24 15.91 -15.29
C GLU A 362 -10.37 15.24 -14.50
N GLU A 363 -11.16 14.36 -15.12
CA GLU A 363 -12.19 13.57 -14.42
C GLU A 363 -11.55 12.66 -13.38
N TYR A 364 -10.49 11.94 -13.73
CA TYR A 364 -9.71 11.13 -12.78
C TYR A 364 -9.27 11.95 -11.57
N GLN A 365 -8.64 13.10 -11.79
CA GLN A 365 -8.17 13.98 -10.72
C GLN A 365 -9.34 14.45 -9.84
N SER A 366 -10.45 14.87 -10.44
CA SER A 366 -11.61 15.36 -9.72
C SER A 366 -12.24 14.31 -8.79
N ILE A 367 -12.17 13.05 -9.17
CA ILE A 367 -12.68 11.92 -8.39
C ILE A 367 -11.67 11.54 -7.27
N ARG A 368 -10.36 11.45 -7.62
CA ARG A 368 -9.40 10.82 -6.70
C ARG A 368 -8.76 11.79 -5.72
N LEU A 369 -8.39 12.98 -6.16
CA LEU A 369 -7.61 13.91 -5.35
C LEU A 369 -8.30 14.31 -4.02
N PRO A 370 -9.60 14.65 -3.98
CA PRO A 370 -10.26 15.02 -2.72
C PRO A 370 -10.33 13.86 -1.72
N VAL A 371 -10.56 12.64 -2.21
CA VAL A 371 -10.68 11.43 -1.38
C VAL A 371 -9.34 11.02 -0.80
N THR A 372 -8.31 10.92 -1.66
CA THR A 372 -6.96 10.50 -1.23
C THR A 372 -6.34 11.51 -0.27
N SER A 373 -6.58 12.81 -0.48
CA SER A 373 -6.14 13.88 0.44
C SER A 373 -6.70 13.70 1.85
N LYS A 374 -8.00 13.42 1.98
CA LYS A 374 -8.64 13.18 3.28
C LYS A 374 -8.11 11.90 3.93
N GLN A 375 -7.89 10.84 3.16
CA GLN A 375 -7.38 9.57 3.68
C GLN A 375 -5.93 9.68 4.15
N VAL A 376 -5.06 10.42 3.46
CA VAL A 376 -3.68 10.71 3.90
C VAL A 376 -3.70 11.41 5.26
N LEU A 377 -4.47 12.47 5.40
CA LEU A 377 -4.56 13.22 6.66
C LEU A 377 -5.15 12.38 7.80
N HIS A 378 -6.15 11.55 7.50
CA HIS A 378 -6.74 10.64 8.50
C HIS A 378 -5.74 9.56 8.93
N SER A 379 -5.04 8.91 8.00
CA SER A 379 -4.01 7.90 8.32
C SER A 379 -2.90 8.49 9.18
N ARG A 380 -2.47 9.73 8.89
CA ARG A 380 -1.53 10.51 9.70
C ARG A 380 -2.06 10.72 11.12
N LYS A 381 -3.33 11.14 11.26
CA LYS A 381 -3.99 11.35 12.56
C LYS A 381 -3.99 10.05 13.38
N VAL A 382 -4.46 8.95 12.78
CA VAL A 382 -4.51 7.64 13.46
C VAL A 382 -3.12 7.16 13.87
N GLY A 383 -2.11 7.31 13.00
CA GLY A 383 -0.73 6.99 13.33
C GLY A 383 -0.22 7.76 14.55
N ARG A 384 -0.48 9.05 14.61
CA ARG A 384 -0.09 9.90 15.76
C ARG A 384 -0.80 9.48 17.04
N ILE A 385 -2.10 9.16 16.96
CA ILE A 385 -2.87 8.64 18.12
C ILE A 385 -2.23 7.36 18.64
N LYS A 386 -2.07 6.34 17.78
CA LYS A 386 -1.53 5.03 18.18
C LYS A 386 -0.09 5.10 18.69
N GLN A 387 0.68 6.09 18.25
CA GLN A 387 2.04 6.36 18.73
C GLN A 387 2.12 7.27 19.95
N GLY A 388 0.98 7.66 20.55
CA GLY A 388 0.95 8.60 21.67
C GLY A 388 1.69 9.90 21.34
N LEU A 389 1.56 10.40 20.10
CA LEU A 389 2.09 11.68 19.66
C LEU A 389 0.99 12.75 19.78
N ARG A 390 1.36 13.95 20.22
CA ARG A 390 0.39 15.04 20.33
C ARG A 390 -0.23 15.37 18.98
N LEU A 391 -1.57 15.46 18.94
CA LEU A 391 -2.31 15.93 17.76
C LEU A 391 -2.35 17.47 17.73
N LEU A 392 -2.63 18.07 18.90
CA LEU A 392 -2.70 19.52 19.11
C LEU A 392 -1.86 19.88 20.35
N PRO A 393 -1.32 21.11 20.43
CA PRO A 393 -0.46 21.53 21.56
C PRO A 393 -1.13 21.44 22.92
N ASP A 394 -2.44 21.66 22.98
CA ASP A 394 -3.28 21.71 24.19
C ASP A 394 -3.89 20.34 24.56
N ARG A 395 -3.81 19.33 23.70
CA ARG A 395 -4.33 18.00 24.00
C ARG A 395 -3.24 17.07 24.50
N GLN A 396 -3.58 16.29 25.54
CA GLN A 396 -2.73 15.21 26.00
C GLN A 396 -2.64 14.10 24.92
N PRO A 397 -1.48 13.45 24.79
CA PRO A 397 -1.35 12.27 23.96
C PRO A 397 -2.33 11.18 24.40
N PHE A 398 -2.80 10.39 23.44
CA PHE A 398 -3.62 9.21 23.73
C PHE A 398 -2.81 8.21 24.58
N ASP A 399 -3.43 7.74 25.68
CA ASP A 399 -2.91 6.66 26.51
C ASP A 399 -3.92 5.50 26.51
N PRO A 400 -3.58 4.35 25.92
CA PRO A 400 -4.49 3.21 25.86
C PRO A 400 -4.87 2.67 27.24
N LYS A 401 -4.07 2.92 28.29
CA LYS A 401 -4.37 2.48 29.66
C LYS A 401 -5.40 3.35 30.36
N ALA A 402 -5.52 4.61 29.95
CA ALA A 402 -6.47 5.57 30.51
C ALA A 402 -7.76 5.65 29.70
N ALA A 403 -7.78 5.12 28.48
CA ALA A 403 -8.94 5.14 27.60
C ALA A 403 -10.08 4.28 28.17
N ASN A 404 -11.25 4.87 28.37
CA ASN A 404 -12.40 4.21 28.98
C ASN A 404 -13.76 4.60 28.40
N SER A 405 -13.78 5.41 27.33
CA SER A 405 -15.00 5.84 26.68
C SER A 405 -14.93 5.66 25.15
N PRO A 406 -16.09 5.53 24.46
CA PRO A 406 -16.13 5.46 23.00
C PRO A 406 -15.43 6.63 22.32
N GLU A 407 -15.48 7.83 22.89
CA GLU A 407 -14.85 9.04 22.37
C GLU A 407 -13.32 8.93 22.38
N ASP A 408 -12.74 8.15 23.29
CA ASP A 408 -11.29 7.95 23.39
C ASP A 408 -10.73 7.12 22.23
N TRP A 409 -11.52 6.19 21.66
CA TRP A 409 -11.06 5.24 20.66
C TRP A 409 -11.84 5.21 19.35
N GLN A 410 -12.82 6.10 19.14
CA GLN A 410 -13.59 6.13 17.91
C GLN A 410 -12.71 6.24 16.64
N ASP A 411 -11.61 7.00 16.71
CA ASP A 411 -10.65 7.16 15.61
C ASP A 411 -9.82 5.89 15.35
N LEU A 412 -9.81 4.91 16.24
CA LEU A 412 -9.07 3.66 16.06
C LEU A 412 -9.83 2.65 15.18
N GLN A 413 -11.15 2.78 15.07
CA GLN A 413 -12.00 1.83 14.38
C GLN A 413 -11.96 2.01 12.85
N GLN A 414 -11.75 0.92 12.11
CA GLN A 414 -11.67 0.94 10.65
C GLN A 414 -12.92 1.52 9.98
N ARG A 415 -14.11 1.24 10.52
CA ARG A 415 -15.39 1.77 10.01
C ARG A 415 -15.50 3.29 10.01
N ASN A 416 -14.67 3.99 10.77
CA ASN A 416 -14.67 5.46 10.86
C ASN A 416 -13.65 6.12 9.91
N ILE A 417 -13.03 5.34 9.01
CA ILE A 417 -12.14 5.87 7.97
C ILE A 417 -12.96 6.69 6.95
N PRO A 418 -12.56 7.92 6.64
CA PRO A 418 -13.25 8.73 5.63
C PRO A 418 -13.32 8.01 4.28
N HIS A 419 -14.48 8.02 3.64
CA HIS A 419 -14.72 7.39 2.34
C HIS A 419 -14.36 5.89 2.31
N PHE A 420 -14.52 5.20 3.42
CA PHE A 420 -14.16 3.79 3.55
C PHE A 420 -14.97 2.86 2.63
N ALA A 421 -16.26 3.16 2.46
CA ALA A 421 -17.20 2.37 1.66
C ALA A 421 -17.68 3.11 0.40
N ASP A 422 -17.13 4.30 0.11
CA ASP A 422 -17.61 5.10 -1.02
C ASP A 422 -17.11 4.50 -2.33
N VAL A 423 -18.03 4.08 -3.18
CA VAL A 423 -17.77 3.61 -4.54
C VAL A 423 -17.93 4.80 -5.50
N PRO A 424 -16.88 5.19 -6.27
CA PRO A 424 -17.04 6.19 -7.31
C PRO A 424 -18.03 5.73 -8.38
N SER A 425 -19.01 6.54 -8.73
CA SER A 425 -20.08 6.18 -9.68
C SER A 425 -19.56 5.73 -11.06
N ILE A 426 -18.38 6.18 -11.46
CA ILE A 426 -17.72 5.74 -12.70
C ILE A 426 -17.42 4.22 -12.70
N LEU A 427 -17.38 3.58 -11.52
CA LEU A 427 -17.13 2.15 -11.36
C LEU A 427 -18.43 1.32 -11.33
N ASP A 428 -19.62 1.92 -11.29
CA ASP A 428 -20.90 1.19 -11.19
C ASP A 428 -21.03 0.10 -12.27
N SER A 429 -20.56 0.39 -13.49
CA SER A 429 -20.59 -0.58 -14.59
C SER A 429 -19.69 -1.80 -14.39
N MET A 430 -18.72 -1.76 -13.47
CA MET A 430 -17.87 -2.91 -13.15
C MET A 430 -18.61 -3.95 -12.30
N PHE A 431 -19.61 -3.53 -11.54
CA PHE A 431 -20.29 -4.34 -10.53
C PHE A 431 -21.72 -4.73 -10.92
N CYS A 432 -22.28 -4.14 -12.00
CA CYS A 432 -23.63 -4.44 -12.49
C CYS A 432 -23.76 -5.74 -13.31
N SER A 433 -22.68 -6.55 -13.42
CA SER A 433 -22.64 -7.74 -14.30
C SER A 433 -22.64 -9.06 -13.52
N THR A 434 -23.09 -9.05 -12.26
CA THR A 434 -23.22 -10.27 -11.43
C THR A 434 -24.68 -10.63 -11.17
#